data_541e886ee194a6beca1da7dbd4120e8b
#
_entry.id   541e886ee194a6beca1da7dbd4120e8b
#
_cell.length_a   1.000
_cell.length_b   1.000
_cell.length_c   1.000
_cell.angle_alpha   90.00
_cell.angle_beta   90.00
_cell.angle_gamma   90.00
#
_symmetry.space_group_name_H-M   'P 1'
#
loop_
_entity.id
_entity.type
_entity.pdbx_description
1 polymer ?
#
loop_
_entity_poly.entity_id
_entity_poly.type
_entity_poly.pdbx_seq_one_letter_code
_entity_poly.pdbx_strand_id
1 'polypeptide(L)'
;MTPFTPLVALGTLGALLAVGGPALAGAPTDQLKHATDRIVKLLDDPALKGSDQVAERRQQIRAFASETFDWRETAKRVLGRHWTERTPQEREEFVALFIDFIEQSYIGKLELYSGERILYVAELADGPQVTVRTKLITKSNTEVPVDYRMLKDGERWRVYDVVIEGVSLVSSYRTQFTRIIQQAGYSELVKKLRTKQDELAPENSQRAKKPS
;
A
#
# COMPACT_ATOMS: atom_id res chain seq x y z
N MET A 1 40.02 28.59 65.04
CA MET A 1 40.05 28.94 63.59
C MET A 1 40.27 27.62 62.84
N THR A 2 39.24 27.03 62.38
CA THR A 2 39.29 25.76 61.63
C THR A 2 38.88 26.05 60.21
N PRO A 3 39.62 25.66 59.13
CA PRO A 3 39.25 25.91 57.80
C PRO A 3 38.23 24.85 57.29
N PHE A 4 37.16 25.30 56.64
CA PHE A 4 36.17 24.52 55.95
C PHE A 4 36.74 23.95 54.63
N THR A 5 36.62 22.64 54.47
CA THR A 5 36.93 21.94 53.20
C THR A 5 35.65 21.77 52.42
N PRO A 6 35.52 22.16 51.14
CA PRO A 6 34.34 21.86 50.36
C PRO A 6 34.44 20.44 49.74
N LEU A 7 33.41 19.66 49.96
CA LEU A 7 33.19 18.35 49.36
C LEU A 7 32.76 18.53 47.90
N VAL A 8 33.59 18.13 46.93
CA VAL A 8 33.25 18.10 45.51
C VAL A 8 32.52 16.80 45.24
N ALA A 9 31.21 16.88 45.00
CA ALA A 9 30.43 15.76 44.53
C ALA A 9 30.59 15.61 43.01
N LEU A 10 31.31 14.59 42.61
CA LEU A 10 31.45 14.20 41.19
C LEU A 10 30.16 13.47 40.77
N GLY A 11 29.25 14.17 40.12
CA GLY A 11 28.06 13.60 39.49
C GLY A 11 28.46 12.91 38.17
N THR A 12 28.47 11.59 38.17
CA THR A 12 28.57 10.77 36.97
C THR A 12 27.26 10.83 36.20
N LEU A 13 27.22 11.64 35.15
CA LEU A 13 26.14 11.66 34.18
C LEU A 13 26.23 10.41 33.28
N GLY A 14 25.51 9.36 33.70
CA GLY A 14 25.36 8.16 32.90
C GLY A 14 24.58 8.46 31.60
N ALA A 15 25.26 8.57 30.47
CA ALA A 15 24.61 8.59 29.15
C ALA A 15 24.02 7.21 28.90
N LEU A 16 22.70 7.08 29.01
CA LEU A 16 21.94 5.91 28.53
C LEU A 16 22.00 5.93 26.99
N LEU A 17 22.97 5.23 26.43
CA LEU A 17 22.96 4.87 25.01
C LEU A 17 21.82 3.87 24.84
N ALA A 18 20.68 4.32 24.32
CA ALA A 18 19.64 3.45 23.80
C ALA A 18 20.24 2.72 22.59
N VAL A 19 20.77 1.51 22.82
CA VAL A 19 21.10 0.57 21.76
C VAL A 19 19.78 0.16 21.14
N GLY A 20 19.41 0.81 20.04
CA GLY A 20 18.33 0.34 19.18
C GLY A 20 18.70 -1.02 18.63
N GLY A 21 18.26 -2.09 19.32
CA GLY A 21 18.32 -3.45 18.78
C GLY A 21 17.53 -3.52 17.46
N PRO A 22 17.78 -4.54 16.62
CA PRO A 22 16.95 -4.76 15.43
C PRO A 22 15.50 -4.84 15.90
N ALA A 23 14.65 -3.96 15.35
CA ALA A 23 13.23 -3.99 15.67
C ALA A 23 12.71 -5.37 15.26
N LEU A 24 12.38 -6.20 16.24
CA LEU A 24 11.75 -7.49 16.02
C LEU A 24 10.49 -7.22 15.18
N ALA A 25 10.28 -8.04 14.14
CA ALA A 25 9.07 -7.98 13.35
C ALA A 25 7.87 -8.02 14.29
N GLY A 26 7.02 -6.99 14.23
CA GLY A 26 5.81 -6.89 15.02
C GLY A 26 4.61 -7.44 14.25
N ALA A 27 3.44 -7.40 14.88
CA ALA A 27 2.19 -7.86 14.25
C ALA A 27 1.90 -7.24 12.87
N PRO A 28 2.20 -5.94 12.59
CA PRO A 28 2.06 -5.38 11.24
C PRO A 28 2.90 -6.10 10.20
N THR A 29 4.19 -6.32 10.49
CA THR A 29 5.11 -7.02 9.57
C THR A 29 4.67 -8.47 9.34
N ASP A 30 4.27 -9.19 10.40
CA ASP A 30 3.81 -10.58 10.28
C ASP A 30 2.54 -10.69 9.46
N GLN A 31 1.57 -9.79 9.66
CA GLN A 31 0.33 -9.76 8.87
C GLN A 31 0.61 -9.41 7.40
N LEU A 32 1.48 -8.43 7.14
CA LEU A 32 1.88 -8.08 5.78
C LEU A 32 2.60 -9.25 5.11
N LYS A 33 3.53 -9.91 5.83
CA LYS A 33 4.24 -11.08 5.32
C LYS A 33 3.27 -12.21 4.96
N HIS A 34 2.35 -12.54 5.84
CA HIS A 34 1.32 -13.55 5.56
C HIS A 34 0.48 -13.18 4.33
N ALA A 35 0.11 -11.90 4.19
CA ALA A 35 -0.62 -11.41 3.02
C ALA A 35 0.21 -11.55 1.74
N THR A 36 1.47 -11.10 1.74
CA THR A 36 2.34 -11.22 0.56
C THR A 36 2.67 -12.67 0.19
N ASP A 37 2.86 -13.55 1.17
CA ASP A 37 3.06 -14.97 0.91
C ASP A 37 1.82 -15.62 0.24
N ARG A 38 0.61 -15.17 0.61
CA ARG A 38 -0.65 -15.64 -0.03
C ARG A 38 -0.74 -15.18 -1.47
N ILE A 39 -0.44 -13.90 -1.78
CA ILE A 39 -0.52 -13.40 -3.15
C ILE A 39 0.54 -14.07 -4.04
N VAL A 40 1.76 -14.28 -3.53
CA VAL A 40 2.82 -14.99 -4.26
C VAL A 40 2.39 -16.42 -4.58
N LYS A 41 1.81 -17.15 -3.63
CA LYS A 41 1.29 -18.51 -3.88
C LYS A 41 0.21 -18.52 -4.95
N LEU A 42 -0.70 -17.53 -4.95
CA LEU A 42 -1.73 -17.39 -5.96
C LEU A 42 -1.15 -17.13 -7.35
N LEU A 43 -0.14 -16.25 -7.45
CA LEU A 43 0.52 -15.92 -8.72
C LEU A 43 1.37 -17.08 -9.26
N ASP A 44 1.88 -17.93 -8.38
CA ASP A 44 2.68 -19.11 -8.75
C ASP A 44 1.84 -20.36 -9.02
N ASP A 45 0.54 -20.36 -8.69
CA ASP A 45 -0.32 -21.54 -8.85
C ASP A 45 -0.44 -21.93 -10.34
N PRO A 46 0.06 -23.12 -10.73
CA PRO A 46 -0.04 -23.60 -12.10
C PRO A 46 -1.48 -23.72 -12.60
N ALA A 47 -2.44 -24.00 -11.70
CA ALA A 47 -3.86 -24.13 -12.04
C ALA A 47 -4.47 -22.77 -12.46
N LEU A 48 -3.87 -21.67 -12.06
CA LEU A 48 -4.32 -20.31 -12.38
C LEU A 48 -3.51 -19.62 -13.49
N LYS A 49 -2.48 -20.27 -14.05
CA LYS A 49 -1.62 -19.69 -15.10
C LYS A 49 -2.23 -19.72 -16.49
N GLY A 50 -3.25 -20.55 -16.72
CA GLY A 50 -3.92 -20.68 -18.01
C GLY A 50 -4.62 -19.39 -18.46
N SER A 51 -4.71 -19.19 -19.78
CA SER A 51 -5.45 -18.07 -20.37
C SER A 51 -6.95 -18.10 -20.08
N ASP A 52 -7.49 -19.29 -19.85
CA ASP A 52 -8.87 -19.55 -19.45
C ASP A 52 -9.13 -19.23 -17.95
N GLN A 53 -8.07 -19.12 -17.14
CA GLN A 53 -8.14 -18.85 -15.70
C GLN A 53 -7.94 -17.37 -15.33
N VAL A 54 -7.79 -16.49 -16.30
CA VAL A 54 -7.52 -15.05 -16.06
C VAL A 54 -8.59 -14.41 -15.18
N ALA A 55 -9.86 -14.70 -15.43
CA ALA A 55 -10.97 -14.13 -14.65
C ALA A 55 -10.93 -14.59 -13.18
N GLU A 56 -10.75 -15.91 -12.96
CA GLU A 56 -10.65 -16.48 -11.62
C GLU A 56 -9.44 -15.93 -10.87
N ARG A 57 -8.27 -15.89 -11.51
CA ARG A 57 -7.05 -15.32 -10.91
C ARG A 57 -7.26 -13.87 -10.49
N ARG A 58 -7.86 -13.03 -11.34
CA ARG A 58 -8.13 -11.62 -11.03
C ARG A 58 -9.14 -11.46 -9.90
N GLN A 59 -10.16 -12.31 -9.86
CA GLN A 59 -11.12 -12.32 -8.76
C GLN A 59 -10.44 -12.64 -7.42
N GLN A 60 -9.54 -13.62 -7.40
CA GLN A 60 -8.78 -13.96 -6.20
C GLN A 60 -7.81 -12.87 -5.78
N ILE A 61 -7.14 -12.20 -6.74
CA ILE A 61 -6.29 -11.02 -6.46
C ILE A 61 -7.13 -9.89 -5.86
N ARG A 62 -8.32 -9.63 -6.40
CA ARG A 62 -9.24 -8.60 -5.88
C ARG A 62 -9.69 -8.91 -4.45
N ALA A 63 -10.09 -10.13 -4.17
CA ALA A 63 -10.47 -10.59 -2.83
C ALA A 63 -9.32 -10.38 -1.84
N PHE A 64 -8.11 -10.81 -2.21
CA PHE A 64 -6.91 -10.60 -1.43
C PHE A 64 -6.64 -9.11 -1.15
N ALA A 65 -6.72 -8.26 -2.18
CA ALA A 65 -6.50 -6.82 -2.04
C ALA A 65 -7.54 -6.19 -1.09
N SER A 66 -8.80 -6.63 -1.15
CA SER A 66 -9.88 -6.15 -0.27
C SER A 66 -9.65 -6.51 1.20
N GLU A 67 -9.00 -7.64 1.49
CA GLU A 67 -8.63 -8.03 2.85
C GLU A 67 -7.41 -7.25 3.37
N THR A 68 -6.47 -6.94 2.49
CA THR A 68 -5.16 -6.37 2.86
C THR A 68 -5.19 -4.85 2.95
N PHE A 69 -5.95 -4.18 2.06
CA PHE A 69 -6.00 -2.72 1.96
C PHE A 69 -7.22 -2.13 2.67
N ASP A 70 -7.03 -0.98 3.30
CA ASP A 70 -8.11 -0.10 3.71
C ASP A 70 -8.43 0.86 2.55
N TRP A 71 -9.24 0.39 1.61
CA TRP A 71 -9.61 1.17 0.43
C TRP A 71 -10.36 2.47 0.76
N ARG A 72 -11.16 2.46 1.83
CA ARG A 72 -11.88 3.65 2.26
C ARG A 72 -10.94 4.73 2.79
N GLU A 73 -10.02 4.36 3.65
CA GLU A 73 -9.00 5.28 4.15
C GLU A 73 -8.05 5.74 3.04
N THR A 74 -7.66 4.84 2.13
CA THR A 74 -6.86 5.18 0.94
C THR A 74 -7.58 6.22 0.08
N ALA A 75 -8.83 5.98 -0.29
CA ALA A 75 -9.66 6.88 -1.10
C ALA A 75 -9.87 8.24 -0.42
N LYS A 76 -10.15 8.24 0.89
CA LYS A 76 -10.26 9.45 1.71
C LYS A 76 -8.98 10.29 1.64
N ARG A 77 -7.82 9.66 1.79
CA ARG A 77 -6.51 10.34 1.71
C ARG A 77 -6.20 10.85 0.30
N VAL A 78 -6.60 10.12 -0.72
CA VAL A 78 -6.43 10.52 -2.12
C VAL A 78 -7.30 11.73 -2.48
N LEU A 79 -8.56 11.81 -2.04
CA LEU A 79 -9.39 13.00 -2.22
C LEU A 79 -8.96 14.16 -1.31
N GLY A 80 -8.31 13.86 -0.18
CA GLY A 80 -7.87 14.88 0.78
C GLY A 80 -9.01 15.77 1.24
N ARG A 81 -8.86 17.11 1.12
CA ARG A 81 -9.89 18.08 1.52
C ARG A 81 -11.23 17.89 0.81
N HIS A 82 -11.21 17.40 -0.43
CA HIS A 82 -12.42 17.20 -1.22
C HIS A 82 -13.31 16.06 -0.70
N TRP A 83 -12.78 15.17 0.15
CA TRP A 83 -13.55 14.11 0.79
C TRP A 83 -14.67 14.62 1.68
N THR A 84 -14.40 15.67 2.47
CA THR A 84 -15.38 16.24 3.41
C THR A 84 -16.53 16.93 2.71
N GLU A 85 -16.31 17.40 1.50
CA GLU A 85 -17.32 18.05 0.63
C GLU A 85 -18.28 17.05 -0.04
N ARG A 86 -18.02 15.75 0.07
CA ARG A 86 -18.79 14.70 -0.62
C ARG A 86 -19.85 14.12 0.28
N THR A 87 -21.00 13.81 -0.32
CA THR A 87 -22.07 13.06 0.34
C THR A 87 -21.62 11.62 0.64
N PRO A 88 -22.32 10.91 1.55
CA PRO A 88 -22.02 9.48 1.78
C PRO A 88 -22.07 8.65 0.49
N GLN A 89 -23.06 8.89 -0.38
CA GLN A 89 -23.19 8.19 -1.66
C GLN A 89 -22.00 8.46 -2.60
N GLU A 90 -21.61 9.73 -2.75
CA GLU A 90 -20.45 10.10 -3.57
C GLU A 90 -19.15 9.48 -3.05
N ARG A 91 -19.00 9.34 -1.74
CA ARG A 91 -17.83 8.68 -1.14
C ARG A 91 -17.79 7.20 -1.47
N GLU A 92 -18.92 6.49 -1.32
CA GLU A 92 -18.99 5.06 -1.66
C GLU A 92 -18.74 4.84 -3.17
N GLU A 93 -19.36 5.67 -4.02
CA GLU A 93 -19.13 5.63 -5.47
C GLU A 93 -17.66 5.85 -5.81
N PHE A 94 -17.03 6.87 -5.20
CA PHE A 94 -15.63 7.15 -5.44
C PHE A 94 -14.72 6.01 -4.99
N VAL A 95 -15.00 5.39 -3.83
CA VAL A 95 -14.24 4.23 -3.35
C VAL A 95 -14.29 3.09 -4.37
N ALA A 96 -15.49 2.77 -4.88
CA ALA A 96 -15.66 1.70 -5.86
C ALA A 96 -14.90 1.99 -7.17
N LEU A 97 -15.06 3.20 -7.71
CA LEU A 97 -14.35 3.62 -8.94
C LEU A 97 -12.84 3.67 -8.76
N PHE A 98 -12.37 4.06 -7.58
CA PHE A 98 -10.95 4.12 -7.27
C PHE A 98 -10.33 2.72 -7.14
N ILE A 99 -11.04 1.76 -6.53
CA ILE A 99 -10.61 0.36 -6.47
C ILE A 99 -10.44 -0.19 -7.89
N ASP A 100 -11.46 -0.04 -8.73
CA ASP A 100 -11.43 -0.52 -10.12
C ASP A 100 -10.29 0.13 -10.91
N PHE A 101 -10.08 1.43 -10.73
CA PHE A 101 -8.99 2.17 -11.36
C PHE A 101 -7.60 1.66 -10.93
N ILE A 102 -7.39 1.42 -9.64
CA ILE A 102 -6.12 0.88 -9.11
C ILE A 102 -5.91 -0.54 -9.62
N GLU A 103 -6.94 -1.39 -9.55
CA GLU A 103 -6.86 -2.75 -10.06
C GLU A 103 -6.42 -2.78 -11.52
N GLN A 104 -7.10 -2.04 -12.38
CA GLN A 104 -6.77 -1.98 -13.80
C GLN A 104 -5.36 -1.42 -14.07
N SER A 105 -4.90 -0.47 -13.24
CA SER A 105 -3.58 0.13 -13.38
C SER A 105 -2.43 -0.79 -12.99
N TYR A 106 -2.69 -1.74 -12.07
CA TYR A 106 -1.63 -2.54 -11.46
C TYR A 106 -1.76 -4.05 -11.66
N ILE A 107 -2.94 -4.59 -12.02
CA ILE A 107 -3.14 -6.03 -12.14
C ILE A 107 -2.20 -6.66 -13.17
N GLY A 108 -1.99 -6.01 -14.30
CA GLY A 108 -1.06 -6.49 -15.33
C GLY A 108 0.39 -6.54 -14.86
N LYS A 109 0.78 -5.67 -13.91
CA LYS A 109 2.12 -5.71 -13.31
C LYS A 109 2.25 -6.87 -12.34
N LEU A 110 1.19 -7.17 -11.57
CA LEU A 110 1.16 -8.36 -10.70
C LEU A 110 1.20 -9.66 -11.53
N GLU A 111 0.51 -9.69 -12.67
CA GLU A 111 0.52 -10.84 -13.59
C GLU A 111 1.90 -11.09 -14.25
N LEU A 112 2.80 -10.11 -14.23
CA LEU A 112 4.20 -10.24 -14.68
C LEU A 112 5.12 -10.79 -13.59
N TYR A 113 4.61 -11.04 -12.38
CA TYR A 113 5.39 -11.64 -11.30
C TYR A 113 6.07 -12.92 -11.80
N SER A 114 7.33 -13.04 -11.49
CA SER A 114 8.18 -14.10 -12.04
C SER A 114 9.12 -14.74 -11.02
N GLY A 115 8.84 -14.55 -9.71
CA GLY A 115 9.64 -15.10 -8.62
C GLY A 115 10.51 -14.06 -7.92
N GLU A 116 10.12 -12.80 -7.93
CA GLU A 116 10.73 -11.72 -7.13
C GLU A 116 10.59 -12.04 -5.65
N ARG A 117 11.59 -11.64 -4.86
CA ARG A 117 11.61 -11.88 -3.41
C ARG A 117 11.39 -10.59 -2.65
N ILE A 118 10.68 -10.68 -1.53
CA ILE A 118 10.46 -9.54 -0.63
C ILE A 118 11.33 -9.71 0.61
N LEU A 119 12.19 -8.73 0.88
CA LEU A 119 12.96 -8.61 2.11
C LEU A 119 12.31 -7.60 3.03
N TYR A 120 11.98 -7.99 4.25
CA TYR A 120 11.45 -7.12 5.30
C TYR A 120 12.64 -6.51 6.04
N VAL A 121 12.74 -5.17 6.02
CA VAL A 121 13.93 -4.44 6.47
C VAL A 121 13.71 -3.81 7.83
N ALA A 122 12.55 -3.18 8.06
CA ALA A 122 12.25 -2.50 9.30
C ALA A 122 10.74 -2.30 9.48
N GLU A 123 10.33 -2.15 10.74
CA GLU A 123 9.00 -1.70 11.14
C GLU A 123 9.15 -0.41 11.95
N LEU A 124 8.49 0.65 11.52
CA LEU A 124 8.58 1.98 12.11
C LEU A 124 7.18 2.40 12.59
N ALA A 125 7.01 2.51 13.90
CA ALA A 125 5.77 3.00 14.49
C ALA A 125 5.76 4.54 14.52
N ASP A 126 4.61 5.13 14.18
CA ASP A 126 4.34 6.56 14.27
C ASP A 126 2.89 6.75 14.78
N GLY A 127 2.73 6.79 16.08
CA GLY A 127 1.43 6.81 16.75
C GLY A 127 0.57 5.60 16.38
N PRO A 128 -0.65 5.82 15.80
CA PRO A 128 -1.52 4.74 15.36
C PRO A 128 -1.12 4.14 14.00
N GLN A 129 -0.09 4.68 13.36
CA GLN A 129 0.39 4.26 12.06
C GLN A 129 1.68 3.46 12.20
N VAL A 130 1.87 2.53 11.26
CA VAL A 130 3.11 1.78 11.15
C VAL A 130 3.55 1.78 9.68
N THR A 131 4.84 1.95 9.45
CA THR A 131 5.45 1.74 8.14
C THR A 131 6.30 0.49 8.18
N VAL A 132 5.91 -0.52 7.41
CA VAL A 132 6.73 -1.70 7.17
C VAL A 132 7.59 -1.43 5.93
N ARG A 133 8.90 -1.37 6.12
CA ARG A 133 9.86 -1.17 5.04
C ARG A 133 10.27 -2.50 4.45
N THR A 134 10.20 -2.59 3.13
CA THR A 134 10.64 -3.78 2.40
C THR A 134 11.52 -3.41 1.22
N LYS A 135 12.18 -4.43 0.65
CA LYS A 135 12.85 -4.36 -0.64
C LYS A 135 12.35 -5.51 -1.51
N LEU A 136 11.88 -5.18 -2.69
CA LEU A 136 11.60 -6.16 -3.73
C LEU A 136 12.91 -6.47 -4.47
N ILE A 137 13.32 -7.72 -4.48
CA ILE A 137 14.53 -8.18 -5.20
C ILE A 137 14.08 -8.81 -6.50
N THR A 138 14.43 -8.16 -7.60
CA THR A 138 14.11 -8.64 -8.96
C THR A 138 15.01 -9.83 -9.37
N LYS A 139 14.67 -10.50 -10.46
CA LYS A 139 15.53 -11.57 -11.04
C LYS A 139 16.92 -11.08 -11.45
N SER A 140 17.03 -9.81 -11.84
CA SER A 140 18.32 -9.16 -12.14
C SER A 140 19.09 -8.74 -10.87
N ASN A 141 18.60 -9.14 -9.69
CA ASN A 141 19.16 -8.77 -8.39
C ASN A 141 19.12 -7.26 -8.10
N THR A 142 18.22 -6.53 -8.75
CA THR A 142 17.98 -5.12 -8.48
C THR A 142 17.08 -5.00 -7.24
N GLU A 143 17.45 -4.14 -6.30
CA GLU A 143 16.69 -3.84 -5.10
C GLU A 143 15.75 -2.65 -5.37
N VAL A 144 14.44 -2.85 -5.24
CA VAL A 144 13.43 -1.80 -5.33
C VAL A 144 12.84 -1.59 -3.94
N PRO A 145 13.06 -0.44 -3.29
CA PRO A 145 12.42 -0.12 -2.00
C PRO A 145 10.91 -0.01 -2.16
N VAL A 146 10.17 -0.73 -1.31
CA VAL A 146 8.71 -0.68 -1.24
C VAL A 146 8.28 -0.61 0.22
N ASP A 147 7.74 0.52 0.64
CA ASP A 147 7.26 0.73 1.99
C ASP A 147 5.73 0.63 2.02
N TYR A 148 5.19 -0.08 3.01
CA TYR A 148 3.76 -0.22 3.25
C TYR A 148 3.37 0.58 4.48
N ARG A 149 2.50 1.59 4.31
CA ARG A 149 1.94 2.34 5.43
C ARG A 149 0.63 1.72 5.86
N MET A 150 0.55 1.38 7.13
CA MET A 150 -0.56 0.61 7.69
C MET A 150 -1.22 1.35 8.84
N LEU A 151 -2.51 1.10 9.02
CA LEU A 151 -3.32 1.53 10.17
C LEU A 151 -3.93 0.31 10.83
N LYS A 152 -4.11 0.40 12.16
CA LYS A 152 -4.83 -0.62 12.91
C LYS A 152 -6.33 -0.43 12.72
N ASP A 153 -7.01 -1.51 12.30
CA ASP A 153 -8.46 -1.62 12.16
C ASP A 153 -8.93 -2.82 12.99
N GLY A 154 -9.43 -2.56 14.18
CA GLY A 154 -9.70 -3.59 15.20
C GLY A 154 -8.41 -4.34 15.56
N GLU A 155 -8.40 -5.66 15.35
CA GLU A 155 -7.23 -6.51 15.58
C GLU A 155 -6.32 -6.66 14.34
N ARG A 156 -6.68 -6.01 13.21
CA ARG A 156 -5.96 -6.14 11.94
C ARG A 156 -5.17 -4.88 11.63
N TRP A 157 -4.05 -5.07 10.93
CA TRP A 157 -3.32 -4.00 10.28
C TRP A 157 -3.65 -3.99 8.80
N ARG A 158 -4.11 -2.84 8.29
CA ARG A 158 -4.50 -2.68 6.88
C ARG A 158 -3.67 -1.62 6.20
N VAL A 159 -3.25 -1.90 4.97
CA VAL A 159 -2.44 -0.99 4.17
C VAL A 159 -3.33 0.15 3.64
N TYR A 160 -2.91 1.39 3.84
CA TYR A 160 -3.60 2.56 3.27
C TYR A 160 -2.75 3.30 2.23
N ASP A 161 -1.44 3.03 2.15
CA ASP A 161 -0.54 3.63 1.16
C ASP A 161 0.63 2.70 0.87
N VAL A 162 1.09 2.70 -0.37
CA VAL A 162 2.31 2.04 -0.80
C VAL A 162 3.26 3.09 -1.36
N VAL A 163 4.51 3.08 -0.89
CA VAL A 163 5.56 4.00 -1.31
C VAL A 163 6.61 3.19 -2.07
N ILE A 164 6.72 3.43 -3.37
CA ILE A 164 7.66 2.73 -4.24
C ILE A 164 8.78 3.71 -4.62
N GLU A 165 10.03 3.35 -4.32
CA GLU A 165 11.21 4.20 -4.56
C GLU A 165 11.03 5.62 -4.00
N GLY A 166 10.39 5.75 -2.83
CA GLY A 166 10.12 7.03 -2.17
C GLY A 166 8.87 7.76 -2.68
N VAL A 167 8.19 7.25 -3.71
CA VAL A 167 6.98 7.87 -4.28
C VAL A 167 5.72 7.23 -3.71
N SER A 168 4.96 7.97 -2.90
CA SER A 168 3.67 7.55 -2.34
C SER A 168 2.59 7.53 -3.41
N LEU A 169 1.86 6.41 -3.54
CA LEU A 169 0.73 6.29 -4.46
C LEU A 169 -0.41 7.24 -4.06
N VAL A 170 -0.73 7.32 -2.77
CA VAL A 170 -1.74 8.24 -2.24
C VAL A 170 -1.40 9.69 -2.59
N SER A 171 -0.15 10.12 -2.37
CA SER A 171 0.27 11.50 -2.67
C SER A 171 0.24 11.81 -4.16
N SER A 172 0.66 10.85 -4.98
CA SER A 172 0.66 10.99 -6.45
C SER A 172 -0.76 11.17 -7.00
N TYR A 173 -1.70 10.30 -6.59
CA TYR A 173 -3.08 10.41 -7.03
C TYR A 173 -3.80 11.61 -6.42
N ARG A 174 -3.51 11.98 -5.17
CA ARG A 174 -4.04 13.21 -4.56
C ARG A 174 -3.69 14.43 -5.40
N THR A 175 -2.45 14.55 -5.82
CA THR A 175 -2.00 15.66 -6.66
C THR A 175 -2.73 15.68 -8.00
N GLN A 176 -2.84 14.54 -8.67
CA GLN A 176 -3.52 14.42 -9.96
C GLN A 176 -5.02 14.73 -9.86
N PHE A 177 -5.71 14.15 -8.88
CA PHE A 177 -7.15 14.30 -8.71
C PHE A 177 -7.51 15.71 -8.23
N THR A 178 -6.72 16.29 -7.31
CA THR A 178 -6.90 17.70 -6.93
C THR A 178 -6.80 18.62 -8.13
N ARG A 179 -5.84 18.40 -9.02
CA ARG A 179 -5.71 19.19 -10.26
C ARG A 179 -6.96 19.07 -11.14
N ILE A 180 -7.47 17.86 -11.36
CA ILE A 180 -8.70 17.64 -12.15
C ILE A 180 -9.88 18.35 -11.51
N ILE A 181 -10.07 18.20 -10.18
CA ILE A 181 -11.18 18.81 -9.45
C ILE A 181 -11.10 20.34 -9.53
N GLN A 182 -9.91 20.92 -9.37
CA GLN A 182 -9.72 22.38 -9.45
C GLN A 182 -9.98 22.94 -10.85
N GLN A 183 -9.65 22.18 -11.90
CA GLN A 183 -9.80 22.64 -13.29
C GLN A 183 -11.21 22.42 -13.85
N ALA A 184 -11.87 21.33 -13.48
CA ALA A 184 -13.10 20.90 -14.13
C ALA A 184 -14.18 20.33 -13.19
N GLY A 185 -13.95 20.35 -11.87
CA GLY A 185 -14.89 19.87 -10.86
C GLY A 185 -14.81 18.37 -10.58
N TYR A 186 -15.46 17.96 -9.48
CA TYR A 186 -15.50 16.56 -9.02
C TYR A 186 -16.20 15.63 -10.01
N SER A 187 -17.25 16.08 -10.66
CA SER A 187 -18.00 15.30 -11.67
C SER A 187 -17.11 14.88 -12.85
N GLU A 188 -16.16 15.74 -13.26
CA GLU A 188 -15.22 15.39 -14.33
C GLU A 188 -14.23 14.32 -13.86
N LEU A 189 -13.78 14.35 -12.60
CA LEU A 189 -12.96 13.28 -12.04
C LEU A 189 -13.70 11.93 -12.10
N VAL A 190 -14.95 11.90 -11.62
CA VAL A 190 -15.80 10.69 -11.64
C VAL A 190 -15.98 10.19 -13.08
N LYS A 191 -16.29 11.10 -14.02
CA LYS A 191 -16.42 10.75 -15.44
C LYS A 191 -15.15 10.11 -15.99
N LYS A 192 -13.96 10.68 -15.71
CA LYS A 192 -12.66 10.13 -16.15
C LYS A 192 -12.39 8.75 -15.57
N LEU A 193 -12.71 8.52 -14.31
CA LEU A 193 -12.55 7.20 -13.68
C LEU A 193 -13.47 6.17 -14.34
N ARG A 194 -14.74 6.51 -14.61
CA ARG A 194 -15.69 5.64 -15.34
C ARG A 194 -15.22 5.35 -16.77
N THR A 195 -14.81 6.37 -17.54
CA THR A 195 -14.30 6.18 -18.91
C THR A 195 -13.09 5.24 -18.92
N LYS A 196 -12.19 5.39 -17.95
CA LYS A 196 -11.03 4.49 -17.84
C LYS A 196 -11.45 3.05 -17.54
N GLN A 197 -12.47 2.86 -16.73
CA GLN A 197 -13.08 1.56 -16.49
C GLN A 197 -13.67 0.96 -17.76
N ASP A 198 -14.40 1.76 -18.55
CA ASP A 198 -15.04 1.33 -19.78
C ASP A 198 -14.02 1.01 -20.91
N GLU A 199 -12.95 1.81 -21.04
CA GLU A 199 -11.89 1.60 -22.03
C GLU A 199 -11.14 0.28 -21.83
N LEU A 200 -10.96 -0.15 -20.57
CA LEU A 200 -10.19 -1.35 -20.22
C LEU A 200 -11.07 -2.61 -20.09
N ALA A 201 -12.39 -2.44 -19.96
CA ALA A 201 -13.33 -3.56 -19.91
C ALA A 201 -13.33 -4.42 -21.21
N PRO A 202 -13.28 -3.86 -22.44
CA PRO A 202 -13.24 -4.65 -23.66
C PRO A 202 -11.91 -5.38 -23.89
N GLU A 203 -10.77 -4.83 -23.47
CA GLU A 203 -9.47 -5.52 -23.59
C GLU A 203 -9.41 -6.80 -22.76
N ASN A 204 -9.99 -6.77 -21.57
CA ASN A 204 -10.09 -7.93 -20.68
C ASN A 204 -10.99 -9.03 -21.29
N SER A 205 -12.05 -8.64 -22.02
CA SER A 205 -12.94 -9.57 -22.69
C SER A 205 -12.37 -10.14 -24.00
N GLN A 206 -11.52 -9.38 -24.70
CA GLN A 206 -10.92 -9.79 -25.97
C GLN A 206 -9.67 -10.65 -25.80
N ARG A 207 -8.87 -10.42 -24.74
CA ARG A 207 -7.73 -11.29 -24.41
C ARG A 207 -8.16 -12.68 -23.98
N ALA A 208 -9.32 -12.78 -23.30
CA ALA A 208 -9.92 -14.08 -22.92
C ALA A 208 -10.50 -14.86 -24.11
N LYS A 209 -10.71 -14.23 -25.28
CA LYS A 209 -11.34 -14.82 -26.49
C LYS A 209 -10.40 -15.11 -27.63
N LYS A 210 -9.09 -14.87 -27.51
CA LYS A 210 -8.12 -15.17 -28.58
C LYS A 210 -7.60 -16.59 -28.40
N PRO A 211 -8.08 -17.59 -29.16
CA PRO A 211 -7.49 -18.91 -29.17
C PRO A 211 -6.11 -18.86 -29.81
N SER A 212 -5.21 -19.65 -29.27
CA SER A 212 -3.85 -19.89 -29.78
C SER A 212 -3.88 -20.54 -31.15
#